data_158efd468423e16ac34c20054684c851
#
_entry.id   158efd468423e16ac34c20054684c851
#
_cell.length_a   1.000
_cell.length_b   1.000
_cell.length_c   1.000
_cell.angle_alpha   90.00
_cell.angle_beta   90.00
_cell.angle_gamma   90.00
#
_symmetry.space_group_name_H-M   'P 1'
#
loop_
_entity.id
_entity.type
_entity.pdbx_description
1 polymer ?
#
loop_
_entity_poly.entity_id
_entity_poly.type
_entity_poly.pdbx_seq_one_letter_code
_entity_poly.pdbx_strand_id
1 'polypeptide(L)'
;ESPAPGGGSISAYCGAMGAALATMVANLSANKRGWDDRWKEFSQWAEKGFEFQEQLLLLVDEDTNAFNQIMESFKLPKENEEDIINRNIAIQKATKNAILTPFKVMETGLLLMDVIKKMAEIGNPNSITDACVAGLCTRTAIRGAFLNVKINCLDYNDKDFINKIEFDGNEILNKAIKYEEDIIEITNKVMNS
;
A
#
# COMPACT_ATOMS: atom_id res chain seq x y z
N GLU A 1 -18.16 3.43 -20.42
CA GLU A 1 -17.26 2.50 -19.71
C GLU A 1 -16.12 3.31 -19.07
N SER A 2 -15.90 3.13 -17.79
CA SER A 2 -14.78 3.78 -17.07
C SER A 2 -13.59 2.82 -17.02
N PRO A 3 -12.35 3.26 -17.36
CA PRO A 3 -11.14 2.45 -17.19
C PRO A 3 -10.68 2.37 -15.72
N ALA A 4 -11.30 3.12 -14.81
CA ALA A 4 -11.01 3.13 -13.39
C ALA A 4 -12.17 2.51 -12.57
N PRO A 5 -11.89 1.90 -11.38
CA PRO A 5 -10.57 1.75 -10.76
C PRO A 5 -9.71 0.67 -11.42
N GLY A 6 -8.40 0.92 -11.52
CA GLY A 6 -7.41 -0.03 -12.01
C GLY A 6 -6.77 -0.87 -10.91
N GLY A 7 -5.76 -1.67 -11.29
CA GLY A 7 -5.04 -2.56 -10.35
C GLY A 7 -4.31 -1.80 -9.23
N GLY A 8 -3.80 -0.59 -9.51
CA GLY A 8 -3.14 0.27 -8.52
C GLY A 8 -4.12 0.77 -7.46
N SER A 9 -5.26 1.33 -7.88
CA SER A 9 -6.34 1.78 -7.00
C SER A 9 -6.87 0.64 -6.10
N ILE A 10 -7.10 -0.56 -6.68
CA ILE A 10 -7.55 -1.73 -5.92
C ILE A 10 -6.47 -2.20 -4.94
N SER A 11 -5.19 -2.14 -5.32
CA SER A 11 -4.09 -2.47 -4.41
C SER A 11 -4.06 -1.53 -3.20
N ALA A 12 -4.21 -0.21 -3.40
CA ALA A 12 -4.30 0.76 -2.32
C ALA A 12 -5.51 0.49 -1.42
N TYR A 13 -6.67 0.18 -2.01
CA TYR A 13 -7.87 -0.15 -1.25
C TYR A 13 -7.73 -1.43 -0.42
N CYS A 14 -7.07 -2.47 -0.96
CA CYS A 14 -6.73 -3.68 -0.19
C CYS A 14 -5.85 -3.34 1.03
N GLY A 15 -4.88 -2.45 0.87
CA GLY A 15 -4.06 -1.95 1.98
C GLY A 15 -4.89 -1.20 3.03
N ALA A 16 -5.82 -0.34 2.60
CA ALA A 16 -6.73 0.37 3.50
C ALA A 16 -7.62 -0.57 4.31
N MET A 17 -8.12 -1.67 3.71
CA MET A 17 -8.84 -2.71 4.43
C MET A 17 -7.97 -3.41 5.49
N GLY A 18 -6.70 -3.69 5.17
CA GLY A 18 -5.73 -4.22 6.13
C GLY A 18 -5.51 -3.26 7.30
N ALA A 19 -5.35 -1.97 7.01
CA ALA A 19 -5.19 -0.92 8.03
C ALA A 19 -6.43 -0.80 8.94
N ALA A 20 -7.63 -0.87 8.36
CA ALA A 20 -8.88 -0.85 9.12
C ALA A 20 -8.99 -2.01 10.11
N LEU A 21 -8.64 -3.24 9.68
CA LEU A 21 -8.61 -4.41 10.56
C LEU A 21 -7.56 -4.28 11.67
N ALA A 22 -6.35 -3.83 11.36
CA ALA A 22 -5.31 -3.60 12.35
C ALA A 22 -5.75 -2.57 13.41
N THR A 23 -6.37 -1.47 12.96
CA THR A 23 -6.97 -0.43 13.82
C THR A 23 -8.06 -1.02 14.71
N MET A 24 -8.94 -1.85 14.17
CA MET A 24 -9.99 -2.54 14.93
C MET A 24 -9.39 -3.43 16.02
N VAL A 25 -8.37 -4.24 15.70
CA VAL A 25 -7.69 -5.10 16.69
C VAL A 25 -7.07 -4.27 17.81
N ALA A 26 -6.42 -3.15 17.47
CA ALA A 26 -5.86 -2.22 18.46
C ALA A 26 -6.94 -1.64 19.37
N ASN A 27 -8.06 -1.17 18.82
CA ASN A 27 -9.18 -0.62 19.59
C ASN A 27 -9.83 -1.67 20.50
N LEU A 28 -10.04 -2.91 20.02
CA LEU A 28 -10.55 -4.01 20.84
C LEU A 28 -9.58 -4.40 21.96
N SER A 29 -8.28 -4.21 21.74
CA SER A 29 -7.26 -4.45 22.75
C SER A 29 -7.22 -3.34 23.80
N ALA A 30 -7.36 -2.06 23.39
CA ALA A 30 -7.44 -0.92 24.30
C ALA A 30 -8.62 -1.01 25.27
N ASN A 31 -9.74 -1.56 24.82
CA ASN A 31 -10.97 -1.70 25.59
C ASN A 31 -11.15 -3.08 26.24
N LYS A 32 -10.13 -3.94 26.21
CA LYS A 32 -10.24 -5.27 26.78
C LYS A 32 -10.25 -5.24 28.31
N ARG A 33 -11.29 -5.80 28.89
CA ARG A 33 -11.44 -5.88 30.36
C ARG A 33 -10.24 -6.53 31.02
N GLY A 34 -9.67 -5.88 32.01
CA GLY A 34 -8.47 -6.33 32.73
C GLY A 34 -7.15 -5.90 32.07
N TRP A 35 -7.22 -5.03 31.04
CA TRP A 35 -6.06 -4.42 30.38
C TRP A 35 -6.07 -2.89 30.52
N ASP A 36 -6.68 -2.40 31.60
CA ASP A 36 -6.91 -0.96 31.83
C ASP A 36 -5.63 -0.12 31.91
N ASP A 37 -4.50 -0.71 32.25
CA ASP A 37 -3.18 -0.07 32.29
C ASP A 37 -2.53 0.04 30.89
N ARG A 38 -3.02 -0.71 29.89
CA ARG A 38 -2.45 -0.80 28.55
C ARG A 38 -3.22 0.01 27.49
N TRP A 39 -4.32 0.66 27.86
CA TRP A 39 -5.17 1.36 26.89
C TRP A 39 -4.41 2.41 26.06
N LYS A 40 -3.46 3.14 26.68
CA LYS A 40 -2.65 4.15 25.99
C LYS A 40 -1.77 3.55 24.88
N GLU A 41 -1.14 2.41 25.17
CA GLU A 41 -0.31 1.69 24.20
C GLU A 41 -1.15 1.31 22.97
N PHE A 42 -2.30 0.69 23.19
CA PHE A 42 -3.15 0.25 22.10
C PHE A 42 -3.83 1.39 21.34
N SER A 43 -4.17 2.50 22.03
CA SER A 43 -4.68 3.71 21.37
C SER A 43 -3.65 4.30 20.40
N GLN A 44 -2.38 4.33 20.76
CA GLN A 44 -1.32 4.79 19.86
C GLN A 44 -1.16 3.90 18.62
N TRP A 45 -1.32 2.57 18.79
CA TRP A 45 -1.33 1.66 17.63
C TRP A 45 -2.57 1.82 16.77
N ALA A 46 -3.74 2.10 17.37
CA ALA A 46 -4.96 2.40 16.65
C ALA A 46 -4.85 3.70 15.83
N GLU A 47 -4.27 4.76 16.40
CA GLU A 47 -4.00 6.02 15.71
C GLU A 47 -3.10 5.81 14.49
N LYS A 48 -1.98 5.09 14.65
CA LYS A 48 -1.09 4.75 13.53
C LYS A 48 -1.80 3.94 12.44
N GLY A 49 -2.59 2.94 12.82
CA GLY A 49 -3.35 2.15 11.87
C GLY A 49 -4.36 2.99 11.09
N PHE A 50 -5.02 3.92 11.76
CA PHE A 50 -5.96 4.86 11.15
C PHE A 50 -5.26 5.84 10.19
N GLU A 51 -4.10 6.38 10.56
CA GLU A 51 -3.30 7.24 9.67
C GLU A 51 -2.91 6.51 8.37
N PHE A 52 -2.49 5.25 8.46
CA PHE A 52 -2.20 4.44 7.26
C PHE A 52 -3.45 4.14 6.44
N GLN A 53 -4.60 3.92 7.08
CA GLN A 53 -5.87 3.74 6.38
C GLN A 53 -6.22 4.98 5.55
N GLU A 54 -6.13 6.18 6.13
CA GLU A 54 -6.39 7.44 5.46
C GLU A 54 -5.42 7.65 4.27
N GLN A 55 -4.12 7.44 4.49
CA GLN A 55 -3.11 7.56 3.44
C GLN A 55 -3.39 6.60 2.27
N LEU A 56 -3.73 5.34 2.56
CA LEU A 56 -4.00 4.35 1.52
C LEU A 56 -5.31 4.64 0.76
N LEU A 57 -6.33 5.20 1.43
CA LEU A 57 -7.55 5.65 0.76
C LEU A 57 -7.29 6.84 -0.17
N LEU A 58 -6.44 7.80 0.22
CA LEU A 58 -6.02 8.89 -0.66
C LEU A 58 -5.27 8.36 -1.89
N LEU A 59 -4.43 7.34 -1.73
CA LEU A 59 -3.70 6.73 -2.84
C LEU A 59 -4.61 6.02 -3.86
N VAL A 60 -5.84 5.62 -3.49
CA VAL A 60 -6.85 5.11 -4.45
C VAL A 60 -7.19 6.19 -5.49
N ASP A 61 -7.45 7.41 -5.02
CA ASP A 61 -7.80 8.53 -5.89
C ASP A 61 -6.56 9.05 -6.64
N GLU A 62 -5.39 9.09 -5.99
CA GLU A 62 -4.14 9.48 -6.63
C GLU A 62 -3.78 8.57 -7.80
N ASP A 63 -4.00 7.25 -7.70
CA ASP A 63 -3.75 6.30 -8.79
C ASP A 63 -4.67 6.57 -9.98
N THR A 64 -5.95 6.77 -9.72
CA THR A 64 -6.91 7.16 -10.77
C THR A 64 -6.52 8.48 -11.43
N ASN A 65 -6.11 9.47 -10.65
CA ASN A 65 -5.67 10.78 -11.16
C ASN A 65 -4.37 10.67 -11.97
N ALA A 66 -3.41 9.84 -11.54
CA ALA A 66 -2.17 9.60 -12.28
C ALA A 66 -2.45 8.98 -13.66
N PHE A 67 -3.36 8.01 -13.74
CA PHE A 67 -3.82 7.45 -15.01
C PHE A 67 -4.47 8.51 -15.91
N ASN A 68 -5.36 9.33 -15.37
CA ASN A 68 -6.01 10.41 -16.12
C ASN A 68 -4.99 11.42 -16.69
N GLN A 69 -3.93 11.75 -15.92
CA GLN A 69 -2.85 12.64 -16.39
C GLN A 69 -2.11 12.05 -17.60
N ILE A 70 -1.88 10.73 -17.64
CA ILE A 70 -1.31 10.07 -18.83
C ILE A 70 -2.25 10.25 -20.01
N MET A 71 -3.53 9.96 -19.82
CA MET A 71 -4.53 10.07 -20.90
C MET A 71 -4.65 11.50 -21.43
N GLU A 72 -4.59 12.51 -20.57
CA GLU A 72 -4.59 13.92 -20.99
C GLU A 72 -3.30 14.29 -21.74
N SER A 73 -2.14 13.79 -21.29
CA SER A 73 -0.88 14.06 -22.00
C SER A 73 -0.85 13.49 -23.41
N PHE A 74 -1.54 12.38 -23.67
CA PHE A 74 -1.69 11.81 -25.01
C PHE A 74 -2.57 12.66 -25.95
N LYS A 75 -3.44 13.53 -25.41
CA LYS A 75 -4.29 14.43 -26.21
C LYS A 75 -3.59 15.72 -26.64
N LEU A 76 -2.39 16.01 -26.09
CA LEU A 76 -1.63 17.20 -26.46
C LEU A 76 -1.28 17.25 -27.95
N PRO A 77 -1.19 18.47 -28.55
CA PRO A 77 -0.87 18.65 -29.97
C PRO A 77 0.43 17.94 -30.38
N LYS A 78 0.54 17.58 -31.66
CA LYS A 78 1.74 16.98 -32.28
C LYS A 78 1.94 17.46 -33.71
N GLU A 79 1.54 18.70 -34.00
CA GLU A 79 1.52 19.25 -35.34
C GLU A 79 2.87 19.79 -35.80
N ASN A 80 3.74 20.17 -34.86
CA ASN A 80 5.08 20.67 -35.13
C ASN A 80 6.10 20.10 -34.14
N GLU A 81 7.39 20.38 -34.34
CA GLU A 81 8.47 19.84 -33.52
C GLU A 81 8.35 20.27 -32.04
N GLU A 82 7.97 21.51 -31.78
CA GLU A 82 7.81 22.02 -30.41
C GLU A 82 6.66 21.29 -29.68
N ASP A 83 5.54 21.09 -30.36
CA ASP A 83 4.40 20.33 -29.82
C ASP A 83 4.80 18.89 -29.48
N ILE A 84 5.56 18.24 -30.36
CA ILE A 84 6.04 16.87 -30.16
C ILE A 84 6.94 16.79 -28.92
N ILE A 85 7.87 17.74 -28.77
CA ILE A 85 8.78 17.80 -27.62
C ILE A 85 7.99 18.00 -26.33
N ASN A 86 7.10 19.01 -26.30
CA ASN A 86 6.29 19.33 -25.13
C ASN A 86 5.37 18.16 -24.71
N ARG A 87 4.76 17.51 -25.71
CA ARG A 87 3.93 16.31 -25.48
C ARG A 87 4.74 15.16 -24.87
N ASN A 88 5.93 14.88 -25.39
CA ASN A 88 6.80 13.82 -24.86
C ASN A 88 7.24 14.11 -23.41
N ILE A 89 7.59 15.36 -23.11
CA ILE A 89 7.92 15.78 -21.73
C ILE A 89 6.72 15.57 -20.81
N ALA A 90 5.50 15.95 -21.24
CA ALA A 90 4.30 15.76 -20.44
C ALA A 90 3.99 14.28 -20.19
N ILE A 91 4.11 13.42 -21.22
CA ILE A 91 3.93 11.96 -21.11
C ILE A 91 4.92 11.39 -20.10
N GLN A 92 6.22 11.71 -20.21
CA GLN A 92 7.22 11.18 -19.28
C GLN A 92 6.99 11.65 -17.84
N LYS A 93 6.56 12.89 -17.65
CA LYS A 93 6.18 13.42 -16.32
C LYS A 93 4.98 12.67 -15.73
N ALA A 94 3.94 12.47 -16.51
CA ALA A 94 2.74 11.74 -16.09
C ALA A 94 3.06 10.26 -15.79
N THR A 95 3.87 9.60 -16.65
CA THR A 95 4.33 8.21 -16.45
C THR A 95 5.13 8.08 -15.16
N LYS A 96 6.04 9.02 -14.88
CA LYS A 96 6.79 9.03 -13.59
C LYS A 96 5.84 9.08 -12.40
N ASN A 97 4.81 9.92 -12.44
CA ASN A 97 3.82 9.99 -11.37
C ASN A 97 3.04 8.68 -11.22
N ALA A 98 2.65 8.06 -12.34
CA ALA A 98 1.97 6.76 -12.35
C ALA A 98 2.85 5.60 -11.86
N ILE A 99 4.18 5.72 -11.89
CA ILE A 99 5.11 4.78 -11.24
C ILE A 99 5.19 5.05 -9.73
N LEU A 100 5.31 6.32 -9.33
CA LEU A 100 5.53 6.70 -7.93
C LEU A 100 4.29 6.47 -7.06
N THR A 101 3.08 6.63 -7.59
CA THR A 101 1.85 6.44 -6.83
C THR A 101 1.69 5.01 -6.30
N PRO A 102 1.74 3.94 -7.10
CA PRO A 102 1.71 2.59 -6.58
C PRO A 102 2.95 2.24 -5.76
N PHE A 103 4.11 2.87 -6.00
CA PHE A 103 5.28 2.68 -5.15
C PHE A 103 5.05 3.19 -3.72
N LYS A 104 4.38 4.33 -3.55
CA LYS A 104 3.94 4.83 -2.23
C LYS A 104 3.00 3.84 -1.52
N VAL A 105 2.10 3.16 -2.26
CA VAL A 105 1.27 2.09 -1.68
C VAL A 105 2.13 0.99 -1.08
N MET A 106 3.23 0.61 -1.75
CA MET A 106 4.16 -0.39 -1.23
C MET A 106 4.87 0.08 0.04
N GLU A 107 5.38 1.32 0.05
CA GLU A 107 6.07 1.90 1.21
C GLU A 107 5.13 2.00 2.42
N THR A 108 3.93 2.56 2.21
CA THR A 108 2.91 2.67 3.27
C THR A 108 2.48 1.29 3.78
N GLY A 109 2.27 0.34 2.87
CA GLY A 109 1.94 -1.03 3.22
C GLY A 109 3.02 -1.72 4.06
N LEU A 110 4.30 -1.50 3.74
CA LEU A 110 5.40 -2.06 4.55
C LEU A 110 5.41 -1.49 5.98
N LEU A 111 5.18 -0.19 6.15
CA LEU A 111 5.07 0.44 7.47
C LEU A 111 3.85 -0.07 8.25
N LEU A 112 2.75 -0.31 7.55
CA LEU A 112 1.55 -0.90 8.14
C LEU A 112 1.79 -2.32 8.65
N MET A 113 2.66 -3.11 8.00
CA MET A 113 3.00 -4.46 8.47
C MET A 113 3.59 -4.47 9.88
N ASP A 114 4.32 -3.43 10.30
CA ASP A 114 4.80 -3.29 11.68
C ASP A 114 3.65 -3.20 12.69
N VAL A 115 2.62 -2.41 12.38
CA VAL A 115 1.42 -2.28 13.21
C VAL A 115 0.70 -3.63 13.31
N ILE A 116 0.50 -4.29 12.18
CA ILE A 116 -0.22 -5.57 12.10
C ILE A 116 0.53 -6.66 12.90
N LYS A 117 1.84 -6.79 12.69
CA LYS A 117 2.67 -7.74 13.44
C LYS A 117 2.59 -7.47 14.94
N LYS A 118 2.66 -6.19 15.34
CA LYS A 118 2.52 -5.81 16.74
C LYS A 118 1.17 -6.21 17.31
N MET A 119 0.09 -6.02 16.56
CA MET A 119 -1.24 -6.44 16.98
C MET A 119 -1.38 -7.97 17.06
N ALA A 120 -0.71 -8.73 16.20
CA ALA A 120 -0.64 -10.18 16.32
C ALA A 120 0.13 -10.63 17.56
N GLU A 121 1.23 -9.94 17.91
CA GLU A 121 2.08 -10.28 19.07
C GLU A 121 1.43 -9.99 20.43
N ILE A 122 0.79 -8.82 20.56
CA ILE A 122 0.37 -8.30 21.87
C ILE A 122 -1.10 -7.93 21.97
N GLY A 123 -1.84 -7.97 20.88
CA GLY A 123 -3.25 -7.61 20.81
C GLY A 123 -4.18 -8.63 21.46
N ASN A 124 -5.47 -8.33 21.41
CA ASN A 124 -6.49 -9.25 21.94
C ASN A 124 -6.45 -10.61 21.22
N PRO A 125 -6.13 -11.71 21.91
CA PRO A 125 -6.04 -13.04 21.29
C PRO A 125 -7.31 -13.46 20.57
N ASN A 126 -8.49 -12.97 20.99
CA ASN A 126 -9.76 -13.27 20.30
C ASN A 126 -9.86 -12.62 18.91
N SER A 127 -8.99 -11.68 18.60
CA SER A 127 -8.90 -10.98 17.30
C SER A 127 -7.63 -11.36 16.52
N ILE A 128 -6.98 -12.47 16.87
CA ILE A 128 -5.74 -12.89 16.21
C ILE A 128 -5.93 -13.18 14.71
N THR A 129 -7.06 -13.77 14.36
CA THR A 129 -7.40 -14.06 12.95
C THR A 129 -7.64 -12.77 12.15
N ASP A 130 -8.19 -11.72 12.77
CA ASP A 130 -8.37 -10.42 12.14
C ASP A 130 -7.01 -9.75 11.86
N ALA A 131 -6.06 -9.85 12.80
CA ALA A 131 -4.69 -9.39 12.59
C ALA A 131 -4.01 -10.15 11.44
N CYS A 132 -4.23 -11.46 11.34
CA CYS A 132 -3.71 -12.26 10.24
C CYS A 132 -4.32 -11.83 8.89
N VAL A 133 -5.63 -11.66 8.81
CA VAL A 133 -6.31 -11.17 7.59
C VAL A 133 -5.82 -9.78 7.19
N ALA A 134 -5.57 -8.89 8.16
CA ALA A 134 -4.96 -7.58 7.91
C ALA A 134 -3.60 -7.73 7.20
N GLY A 135 -2.75 -8.66 7.65
CA GLY A 135 -1.46 -8.99 7.02
C GLY A 135 -1.61 -9.49 5.59
N LEU A 136 -2.54 -10.41 5.35
CA LEU A 136 -2.82 -10.95 4.00
C LEU A 136 -3.31 -9.84 3.04
N CYS A 137 -4.23 -8.97 3.49
CA CYS A 137 -4.69 -7.83 2.70
C CYS A 137 -3.55 -6.88 2.35
N THR A 138 -2.71 -6.52 3.32
CA THR A 138 -1.58 -5.61 3.14
C THR A 138 -0.52 -6.23 2.24
N ARG A 139 -0.27 -7.53 2.38
CA ARG A 139 0.64 -8.28 1.50
C ARG A 139 0.15 -8.28 0.04
N THR A 140 -1.15 -8.46 -0.16
CA THR A 140 -1.78 -8.38 -1.48
C THR A 140 -1.64 -6.96 -2.07
N ALA A 141 -1.86 -5.92 -1.25
CA ALA A 141 -1.67 -4.52 -1.63
C ALA A 141 -0.25 -4.25 -2.14
N ILE A 142 0.78 -4.64 -1.38
CA ILE A 142 2.20 -4.45 -1.73
C ILE A 142 2.53 -5.16 -3.04
N ARG A 143 2.10 -6.42 -3.20
CA ARG A 143 2.39 -7.20 -4.41
C ARG A 143 1.66 -6.66 -5.63
N GLY A 144 0.39 -6.32 -5.49
CA GLY A 144 -0.42 -5.74 -6.56
C GLY A 144 0.10 -4.38 -7.01
N ALA A 145 0.46 -3.52 -6.06
CA ALA A 145 1.07 -2.23 -6.34
C ALA A 145 2.41 -2.38 -7.10
N PHE A 146 3.25 -3.36 -6.72
CA PHE A 146 4.52 -3.59 -7.43
C PHE A 146 4.33 -4.03 -8.90
N LEU A 147 3.28 -4.78 -9.20
CA LEU A 147 2.95 -5.11 -10.60
C LEU A 147 2.60 -3.84 -11.39
N ASN A 148 1.90 -2.87 -10.75
CA ASN A 148 1.58 -1.59 -11.38
C ASN A 148 2.83 -0.69 -11.52
N VAL A 149 3.76 -0.69 -10.57
CA VAL A 149 5.07 -0.04 -10.74
C VAL A 149 5.77 -0.59 -11.99
N LYS A 150 5.89 -1.92 -12.10
CA LYS A 150 6.60 -2.57 -13.20
C LYS A 150 6.00 -2.29 -14.57
N ILE A 151 4.67 -2.38 -14.71
CA ILE A 151 4.04 -2.14 -16.02
C ILE A 151 4.22 -0.69 -16.48
N ASN A 152 4.14 0.28 -15.56
CA ASN A 152 4.35 1.68 -15.88
C ASN A 152 5.82 2.01 -16.19
N CYS A 153 6.78 1.26 -15.67
CA CYS A 153 8.20 1.39 -15.99
C CYS A 153 8.52 1.07 -17.46
N LEU A 154 7.69 0.28 -18.16
CA LEU A 154 7.93 -0.08 -19.56
C LEU A 154 7.92 1.14 -20.49
N ASP A 155 7.12 2.16 -20.17
CA ASP A 155 6.94 3.37 -20.96
C ASP A 155 7.76 4.57 -20.44
N TYR A 156 8.69 4.33 -19.49
CA TYR A 156 9.53 5.38 -18.91
C TYR A 156 10.97 5.30 -19.41
N ASN A 157 11.57 6.46 -19.74
CA ASN A 157 12.85 6.50 -20.44
C ASN A 157 14.09 6.45 -19.52
N ASP A 158 13.98 6.88 -18.25
CA ASP A 158 15.07 6.95 -17.29
C ASP A 158 15.40 5.56 -16.73
N LYS A 159 16.40 4.91 -17.31
CA LYS A 159 16.81 3.55 -16.94
C LYS A 159 17.39 3.46 -15.53
N ASP A 160 18.10 4.49 -15.06
CA ASP A 160 18.68 4.49 -13.72
C ASP A 160 17.58 4.58 -12.67
N PHE A 161 16.58 5.42 -12.91
CA PHE A 161 15.39 5.49 -12.06
C PHE A 161 14.63 4.15 -12.04
N ILE A 162 14.42 3.52 -13.20
CA ILE A 162 13.74 2.21 -13.30
C ILE A 162 14.48 1.16 -12.48
N ASN A 163 15.79 1.01 -12.70
CA ASN A 163 16.61 0.04 -11.98
C ASN A 163 16.55 0.23 -10.46
N LYS A 164 16.61 1.50 -10.03
CA LYS A 164 16.52 1.84 -8.61
C LYS A 164 15.16 1.48 -8.02
N ILE A 165 14.07 1.89 -8.64
CA ILE A 165 12.73 1.68 -8.09
C ILE A 165 12.32 0.20 -8.11
N GLU A 166 12.78 -0.57 -9.10
CA GLU A 166 12.58 -2.01 -9.13
C GLU A 166 13.39 -2.75 -8.04
N PHE A 167 14.63 -2.30 -7.80
CA PHE A 167 15.44 -2.83 -6.70
C PHE A 167 14.77 -2.55 -5.34
N ASP A 168 14.43 -1.28 -5.07
CA ASP A 168 13.78 -0.87 -3.83
C ASP A 168 12.42 -1.60 -3.64
N GLY A 169 11.66 -1.77 -4.73
CA GLY A 169 10.40 -2.50 -4.72
C GLY A 169 10.54 -3.98 -4.39
N ASN A 170 11.59 -4.64 -4.90
CA ASN A 170 11.90 -6.03 -4.54
C ASN A 170 12.28 -6.16 -3.07
N GLU A 171 13.06 -5.21 -2.52
CA GLU A 171 13.39 -5.18 -1.09
C GLU A 171 12.15 -5.05 -0.21
N ILE A 172 11.23 -4.14 -0.56
CA ILE A 172 9.94 -3.99 0.14
C ILE A 172 9.15 -5.29 0.08
N LEU A 173 9.06 -5.90 -1.11
CA LEU A 173 8.31 -7.13 -1.31
C LEU A 173 8.87 -8.28 -0.47
N ASN A 174 10.20 -8.45 -0.43
CA ASN A 174 10.87 -9.50 0.35
C ASN A 174 10.64 -9.31 1.87
N LYS A 175 10.68 -8.07 2.35
CA LYS A 175 10.36 -7.77 3.75
C LYS A 175 8.89 -8.09 4.06
N ALA A 176 7.98 -7.72 3.19
CA ALA A 176 6.55 -7.98 3.37
C ALA A 176 6.22 -9.49 3.40
N ILE A 177 6.95 -10.32 2.63
CA ILE A 177 6.83 -11.79 2.69
C ILE A 177 7.20 -12.29 4.11
N LYS A 178 8.32 -11.81 4.65
CA LYS A 178 8.73 -12.19 6.01
C LYS A 178 7.72 -11.78 7.08
N TYR A 179 7.17 -10.57 6.97
CA TYR A 179 6.12 -10.13 7.88
C TYR A 179 4.89 -11.03 7.84
N GLU A 180 4.44 -11.40 6.62
CA GLU A 180 3.32 -12.31 6.44
C GLU A 180 3.58 -13.67 7.09
N GLU A 181 4.76 -14.27 6.85
CA GLU A 181 5.18 -15.55 7.45
C GLU A 181 5.18 -15.49 8.98
N ASP A 182 5.79 -14.44 9.57
CA ASP A 182 5.82 -14.22 11.01
C ASP A 182 4.42 -14.09 11.60
N ILE A 183 3.54 -13.30 10.97
CA ILE A 183 2.16 -13.09 11.43
C ILE A 183 1.37 -14.39 11.38
N ILE A 184 1.50 -15.18 10.31
CA ILE A 184 0.86 -16.51 10.18
C ILE A 184 1.37 -17.47 11.28
N GLU A 185 2.68 -17.48 11.54
CA GLU A 185 3.25 -18.32 12.60
C GLU A 185 2.70 -17.95 13.97
N ILE A 186 2.66 -16.65 14.32
CA ILE A 186 2.09 -16.15 15.57
C ILE A 186 0.61 -16.57 15.67
N THR A 187 -0.15 -16.37 14.60
CA THR A 187 -1.57 -16.73 14.54
C THR A 187 -1.80 -18.23 14.83
N ASN A 188 -1.02 -19.09 14.18
CA ASN A 188 -1.12 -20.53 14.37
C ASN A 188 -0.76 -20.94 15.80
N LYS A 189 0.22 -20.30 16.43
CA LYS A 189 0.57 -20.56 17.85
C LYS A 189 -0.60 -20.19 18.78
N VAL A 190 -1.23 -19.05 18.57
CA VAL A 190 -2.34 -18.60 19.41
C VAL A 190 -3.59 -19.49 19.22
N MET A 191 -3.89 -19.94 17.99
CA MET A 191 -5.04 -20.83 17.73
C MET A 191 -4.86 -22.23 18.28
N ASN A 192 -3.63 -22.68 18.52
CA ASN A 192 -3.33 -24.03 19.04
C ASN A 192 -3.04 -24.04 20.56
N SER A 193 -3.08 -22.90 21.24
CA SER A 193 -2.90 -22.75 22.69
C SER A 193 -4.23 -22.80 23.44
#